data_722e039a8246ea45a8c4e07fcbceb4c8
#
_entry.id   722e039a8246ea45a8c4e07fcbceb4c8
#
_cell.length_a   1.000
_cell.length_b   1.000
_cell.length_c   1.000
_cell.angle_alpha   90.00
_cell.angle_beta   90.00
_cell.angle_gamma   90.00
#
_symmetry.space_group_name_H-M   'P 1'
#
loop_
_entity.id
_entity.type
_entity.pdbx_description
1 polymer ?
#
loop_
_entity_poly.entity_id
_entity_poly.type
_entity_poly.pdbx_seq_one_letter_code
_entity_poly.pdbx_strand_id
1 'polypeptide(L)'
;MKKLCILAAGIGSRNDNISGLHKALLPLENRPVISHILDKLDENIEIIIAVGYKSEQIKSYMNLVHSDKNICYVEVDNYDGVGAGPGYSLLCCREKLKEPFVFTSVDTLVESDFDFMSIDENWLGVSSVDVNESINYCLVEGTKYLDKLYYGSGDNAYIGMAGVYDYEDFWDSLEKHKIIKDEYQVIHGFDGLTHMKLLNFTWYDTGNNESYSETKKVFCNDVVANKSDEAIFIDRGKVIKYFDNSDKVNLRVERTKYLNGNCPEISI
;
A
#
# COMPACT_ATOMS: atom_id res chain seq x y z
N MET A 1 -10.02 15.74 2.98
CA MET A 1 -8.88 15.72 2.01
C MET A 1 -9.33 15.09 0.70
N LYS A 2 -8.72 15.46 -0.44
CA LYS A 2 -9.13 14.95 -1.76
C LYS A 2 -8.06 14.15 -2.48
N LYS A 3 -6.90 13.97 -1.86
CA LYS A 3 -5.77 13.21 -2.41
C LYS A 3 -5.37 12.07 -1.49
N LEU A 4 -5.17 10.89 -2.08
CA LEU A 4 -4.56 9.75 -1.42
C LEU A 4 -3.25 9.40 -2.12
N CYS A 5 -2.16 9.33 -1.37
CA CYS A 5 -0.89 8.81 -1.84
C CYS A 5 -0.67 7.37 -1.33
N ILE A 6 -0.47 6.43 -2.26
CA ILE A 6 -0.18 5.03 -1.95
C ILE A 6 1.31 4.78 -2.18
N LEU A 7 2.03 4.38 -1.13
CA LEU A 7 3.46 4.09 -1.19
C LEU A 7 3.69 2.64 -1.62
N ALA A 8 3.97 2.44 -2.90
CA ALA A 8 4.11 1.14 -3.54
C ALA A 8 5.45 0.97 -4.30
N ALA A 9 6.49 1.71 -3.94
CA ALA A 9 7.77 1.66 -4.65
C ALA A 9 8.70 0.54 -4.19
N GLY A 10 8.62 0.11 -2.93
CA GLY A 10 9.59 -0.78 -2.30
C GLY A 10 9.55 -2.23 -2.80
N ILE A 11 10.68 -2.93 -2.66
CA ILE A 11 10.86 -4.34 -3.08
C ILE A 11 9.96 -5.31 -2.31
N GLY A 12 9.68 -5.04 -1.03
CA GLY A 12 8.91 -5.94 -0.18
C GLY A 12 9.70 -7.20 0.20
N SER A 13 10.98 -7.06 0.54
CA SER A 13 11.93 -8.16 0.83
C SER A 13 11.51 -9.11 1.94
N ARG A 14 10.53 -8.72 2.75
CA ARG A 14 9.98 -9.55 3.85
C ARG A 14 8.82 -10.46 3.41
N ASN A 15 8.48 -10.48 2.12
CA ASN A 15 7.33 -11.23 1.61
C ASN A 15 7.71 -12.04 0.36
N ASP A 16 7.87 -13.36 0.52
CA ASP A 16 8.28 -14.30 -0.54
C ASP A 16 7.12 -15.16 -1.07
N ASN A 17 5.88 -14.82 -0.74
CA ASN A 17 4.72 -15.71 -0.93
C ASN A 17 4.40 -16.07 -2.39
N ILE A 18 4.69 -15.20 -3.36
CA ILE A 18 4.51 -15.49 -4.79
C ILE A 18 5.70 -14.94 -5.56
N SER A 19 6.49 -15.87 -6.13
CA SER A 19 7.66 -15.52 -6.92
C SER A 19 7.27 -14.59 -8.07
N GLY A 20 8.03 -13.52 -8.23
CA GLY A 20 7.86 -12.60 -9.34
C GLY A 20 6.74 -11.57 -9.20
N LEU A 21 5.86 -11.64 -8.20
CA LEU A 21 4.75 -10.69 -8.02
C LEU A 21 5.13 -9.52 -7.10
N HIS A 22 4.71 -8.30 -7.46
CA HIS A 22 4.86 -7.14 -6.57
C HIS A 22 3.90 -7.26 -5.37
N LYS A 23 4.33 -6.79 -4.17
CA LYS A 23 3.52 -6.89 -2.93
C LYS A 23 2.14 -6.23 -3.02
N ALA A 24 1.98 -5.15 -3.79
CA ALA A 24 0.69 -4.52 -4.06
C ALA A 24 -0.31 -5.45 -4.75
N LEU A 25 0.19 -6.47 -5.44
CA LEU A 25 -0.60 -7.45 -6.19
C LEU A 25 -0.72 -8.80 -5.46
N LEU A 26 -0.38 -8.88 -4.18
CA LEU A 26 -0.61 -10.09 -3.40
C LEU A 26 -2.11 -10.39 -3.34
N PRO A 27 -2.54 -11.65 -3.59
CA PRO A 27 -3.95 -11.99 -3.68
C PRO A 27 -4.61 -12.10 -2.30
N LEU A 28 -5.68 -11.34 -2.12
CA LEU A 28 -6.65 -11.50 -1.05
C LEU A 28 -8.03 -11.69 -1.68
N GLU A 29 -8.79 -12.72 -1.32
CA GLU A 29 -10.10 -13.04 -1.92
C GLU A 29 -10.12 -13.00 -3.46
N ASN A 30 -9.09 -13.51 -4.10
CA ASN A 30 -8.91 -13.45 -5.56
C ASN A 30 -8.71 -12.03 -6.13
N ARG A 31 -8.46 -11.02 -5.31
CA ARG A 31 -8.20 -9.64 -5.73
C ARG A 31 -6.86 -9.17 -5.17
N PRO A 32 -6.14 -8.28 -5.83
CA PRO A 32 -4.91 -7.70 -5.27
C PRO A 32 -5.16 -6.82 -4.05
N VAL A 33 -4.21 -6.79 -3.14
CA VAL A 33 -4.20 -5.90 -1.97
C VAL A 33 -4.54 -4.45 -2.34
N ILE A 34 -3.95 -3.93 -3.41
CA ILE A 34 -4.19 -2.55 -3.84
C ILE A 34 -5.66 -2.28 -4.22
N SER A 35 -6.37 -3.27 -4.79
CA SER A 35 -7.80 -3.13 -5.10
C SER A 35 -8.65 -2.94 -3.86
N HIS A 36 -8.32 -3.62 -2.76
CA HIS A 36 -9.02 -3.45 -1.48
C HIS A 36 -8.86 -2.04 -0.90
N ILE A 37 -7.69 -1.41 -1.11
CA ILE A 37 -7.47 0.00 -0.71
C ILE A 37 -8.36 0.92 -1.56
N LEU A 38 -8.37 0.71 -2.88
CA LEU A 38 -9.07 1.59 -3.83
C LEU A 38 -10.60 1.53 -3.71
N ASP A 39 -11.15 0.40 -3.29
CA ASP A 39 -12.60 0.23 -3.13
C ASP A 39 -13.17 1.03 -1.93
N LYS A 40 -12.31 1.46 -1.02
CA LYS A 40 -12.69 2.32 0.11
C LYS A 40 -12.79 3.80 -0.28
N LEU A 41 -12.43 4.16 -1.53
CA LEU A 41 -12.30 5.54 -1.97
C LEU A 41 -13.46 5.97 -2.86
N ASP A 42 -14.00 7.15 -2.57
CA ASP A 42 -14.95 7.82 -3.44
C ASP A 42 -14.34 8.14 -4.82
N GLU A 43 -15.19 8.30 -5.83
CA GLU A 43 -14.78 8.61 -7.21
C GLU A 43 -14.06 9.96 -7.35
N ASN A 44 -14.26 10.88 -6.40
CA ASN A 44 -13.68 12.23 -6.42
C ASN A 44 -12.24 12.30 -5.89
N ILE A 45 -11.71 11.19 -5.38
CA ILE A 45 -10.36 11.16 -4.81
C ILE A 45 -9.32 11.04 -5.94
N GLU A 46 -8.37 11.96 -5.98
CA GLU A 46 -7.16 11.84 -6.80
C GLU A 46 -6.18 10.88 -6.12
N ILE A 47 -5.77 9.86 -6.84
CA ILE A 47 -4.91 8.80 -6.33
C ILE A 47 -3.51 8.99 -6.89
N ILE A 48 -2.53 9.21 -6.02
CA ILE A 48 -1.11 9.25 -6.37
C ILE A 48 -0.49 7.91 -5.95
N ILE A 49 0.15 7.20 -6.87
CA ILE A 49 0.83 5.95 -6.55
C ILE A 49 2.32 6.14 -6.77
N ALA A 50 3.09 6.10 -5.68
CA ALA A 50 4.54 6.04 -5.74
C ALA A 50 4.95 4.63 -6.17
N VAL A 51 5.56 4.50 -7.33
CA VAL A 51 5.96 3.23 -7.93
C VAL A 51 7.47 3.17 -8.15
N GLY A 52 8.06 1.99 -8.07
CA GLY A 52 9.51 1.77 -8.26
C GLY A 52 9.75 0.34 -8.70
N TYR A 53 10.08 -0.56 -7.77
CA TYR A 53 10.25 -1.97 -8.06
C TYR A 53 9.02 -2.54 -8.79
N LYS A 54 9.23 -3.19 -9.93
CA LYS A 54 8.17 -3.80 -10.77
C LYS A 54 6.98 -2.86 -11.04
N SER A 55 7.23 -1.56 -11.24
CA SER A 55 6.21 -0.54 -11.48
C SER A 55 5.23 -0.92 -12.59
N GLU A 56 5.72 -1.58 -13.66
CA GLU A 56 4.90 -1.98 -14.80
C GLU A 56 3.83 -3.03 -14.46
N GLN A 57 4.07 -3.87 -13.44
CA GLN A 57 3.03 -4.82 -12.99
C GLN A 57 1.84 -4.06 -12.37
N ILE A 58 2.14 -3.07 -11.51
CA ILE A 58 1.10 -2.23 -10.89
C ILE A 58 0.34 -1.46 -11.97
N LYS A 59 1.04 -0.72 -12.83
CA LYS A 59 0.44 0.10 -13.89
C LYS A 59 -0.43 -0.73 -14.83
N SER A 60 0.07 -1.88 -15.27
CA SER A 60 -0.69 -2.78 -16.16
C SER A 60 -1.97 -3.27 -15.51
N TYR A 61 -1.91 -3.69 -14.24
CA TYR A 61 -3.09 -4.11 -13.50
C TYR A 61 -4.09 -2.95 -13.35
N MET A 62 -3.62 -1.78 -12.92
CA MET A 62 -4.46 -0.60 -12.71
C MET A 62 -5.16 -0.18 -14.00
N ASN A 63 -4.45 -0.15 -15.13
CA ASN A 63 -5.02 0.17 -16.44
C ASN A 63 -6.08 -0.83 -16.89
N LEU A 64 -5.92 -2.12 -16.54
CA LEU A 64 -6.88 -3.15 -16.88
C LEU A 64 -8.15 -3.09 -16.03
N VAL A 65 -8.02 -2.83 -14.73
CA VAL A 65 -9.11 -3.04 -13.75
C VAL A 65 -9.68 -1.72 -13.24
N HIS A 66 -8.84 -0.73 -13.04
CA HIS A 66 -9.20 0.55 -12.41
C HIS A 66 -9.01 1.75 -13.35
N SER A 67 -9.24 1.55 -14.65
CA SER A 67 -9.13 2.61 -15.68
C SER A 67 -10.12 3.78 -15.48
N ASP A 68 -11.15 3.58 -14.67
CA ASP A 68 -12.14 4.58 -14.25
C ASP A 68 -11.65 5.50 -13.14
N LYS A 69 -10.58 5.13 -12.43
CA LYS A 69 -10.04 5.93 -11.31
C LYS A 69 -9.09 7.02 -11.81
N ASN A 70 -9.08 8.16 -11.12
CA ASN A 70 -8.14 9.25 -11.39
C ASN A 70 -6.78 8.96 -10.74
N ILE A 71 -5.88 8.29 -11.47
CA ILE A 71 -4.59 7.81 -10.97
C ILE A 71 -3.43 8.54 -11.61
N CYS A 72 -2.53 9.05 -10.78
CA CYS A 72 -1.23 9.62 -11.17
C CYS A 72 -0.10 8.76 -10.60
N TYR A 73 0.83 8.32 -11.45
CA TYR A 73 2.02 7.58 -11.02
C TYR A 73 3.20 8.52 -10.83
N VAL A 74 3.96 8.29 -9.76
CA VAL A 74 5.22 8.98 -9.50
C VAL A 74 6.32 7.92 -9.39
N GLU A 75 7.31 8.00 -10.30
CA GLU A 75 8.45 7.09 -10.27
C GLU A 75 9.39 7.44 -9.13
N VAL A 76 9.78 6.43 -8.36
CA VAL A 76 10.76 6.50 -7.29
C VAL A 76 12.02 5.80 -7.79
N ASP A 77 13.08 6.54 -7.97
CA ASP A 77 14.36 6.04 -8.52
C ASP A 77 15.18 5.28 -7.46
N ASN A 78 15.19 5.76 -6.21
CA ASN A 78 15.88 5.11 -5.09
C ASN A 78 14.89 4.34 -4.22
N TYR A 79 14.42 3.18 -4.68
CA TYR A 79 13.51 2.30 -3.93
C TYR A 79 14.21 1.17 -3.18
N ASP A 80 15.53 1.03 -3.32
CA ASP A 80 16.37 0.02 -2.67
C ASP A 80 17.73 0.61 -2.26
N GLY A 81 18.27 0.15 -1.14
CA GLY A 81 19.57 0.59 -0.63
C GLY A 81 19.49 1.83 0.27
N VAL A 82 20.66 2.44 0.49
CA VAL A 82 20.80 3.56 1.43
C VAL A 82 19.99 4.77 0.97
N GLY A 83 19.16 5.29 1.88
CA GLY A 83 18.29 6.43 1.61
C GLY A 83 16.96 6.09 0.95
N ALA A 84 16.72 4.82 0.58
CA ALA A 84 15.40 4.34 0.24
C ALA A 84 14.49 4.38 1.47
N GLY A 85 13.18 4.20 1.26
CA GLY A 85 12.22 4.10 2.35
C GLY A 85 10.93 4.85 2.08
N PRO A 86 9.94 4.72 2.98
CA PRO A 86 8.63 5.32 2.79
C PRO A 86 8.68 6.86 2.75
N GLY A 87 9.58 7.48 3.52
CA GLY A 87 9.78 8.93 3.51
C GLY A 87 10.30 9.45 2.19
N TYR A 88 11.30 8.75 1.60
CA TYR A 88 11.80 9.12 0.27
C TYR A 88 10.74 8.93 -0.83
N SER A 89 10.02 7.83 -0.80
CA SER A 89 8.92 7.58 -1.75
C SER A 89 7.85 8.66 -1.68
N LEU A 90 7.51 9.11 -0.46
CA LEU A 90 6.56 10.19 -0.25
C LEU A 90 7.13 11.55 -0.72
N LEU A 91 8.41 11.81 -0.45
CA LEU A 91 9.08 13.04 -0.88
C LEU A 91 9.10 13.16 -2.42
N CYS A 92 9.28 12.08 -3.16
CA CYS A 92 9.15 12.08 -4.62
C CYS A 92 7.76 12.55 -5.08
N CYS A 93 6.73 12.32 -4.26
CA CYS A 93 5.34 12.72 -4.56
C CYS A 93 5.01 14.17 -4.17
N ARG A 94 5.91 14.92 -3.52
CA ARG A 94 5.67 16.26 -2.98
C ARG A 94 5.00 17.21 -3.97
N GLU A 95 5.47 17.25 -5.22
CA GLU A 95 4.95 18.15 -6.24
C GLU A 95 3.47 17.90 -6.60
N LYS A 96 2.95 16.69 -6.34
CA LYS A 96 1.55 16.31 -6.50
C LYS A 96 0.72 16.52 -5.24
N LEU A 97 1.36 16.75 -4.10
CA LEU A 97 0.77 16.80 -2.76
C LEU A 97 0.97 18.18 -2.11
N LYS A 98 0.68 19.25 -2.85
CA LYS A 98 0.75 20.66 -2.38
C LYS A 98 -0.61 21.15 -1.86
N GLU A 99 -1.33 20.30 -1.19
CA GLU A 99 -2.60 20.53 -0.51
C GLU A 99 -2.81 19.42 0.53
N PRO A 100 -3.78 19.53 1.45
CA PRO A 100 -4.05 18.47 2.43
C PRO A 100 -4.30 17.12 1.77
N PHE A 101 -3.62 16.07 2.25
CA PHE A 101 -3.64 14.74 1.67
C PHE A 101 -3.63 13.64 2.74
N VAL A 102 -4.05 12.45 2.34
CA VAL A 102 -3.81 11.21 3.08
C VAL A 102 -2.72 10.42 2.38
N PHE A 103 -1.88 9.73 3.13
CA PHE A 103 -1.02 8.72 2.55
C PHE A 103 -1.16 7.38 3.30
N THR A 104 -0.85 6.29 2.61
CA THR A 104 -0.84 4.94 3.18
C THR A 104 0.25 4.10 2.54
N SER A 105 0.82 3.19 3.30
CA SER A 105 1.61 2.08 2.74
C SER A 105 0.69 1.11 1.99
N VAL A 106 1.17 0.54 0.89
CA VAL A 106 0.37 -0.37 0.05
C VAL A 106 0.05 -1.71 0.75
N ASP A 107 0.75 -2.03 1.82
CA ASP A 107 0.56 -3.21 2.66
C ASP A 107 -0.34 -2.97 3.90
N THR A 108 -0.92 -1.77 4.00
CA THR A 108 -1.84 -1.37 5.08
C THR A 108 -3.28 -1.43 4.58
N LEU A 109 -4.03 -2.42 5.04
CA LEU A 109 -5.47 -2.49 4.83
C LEU A 109 -6.19 -2.11 6.12
N VAL A 110 -7.22 -1.28 6.01
CA VAL A 110 -7.98 -0.79 7.17
C VAL A 110 -9.48 -0.96 6.99
N GLU A 111 -10.17 -1.20 8.08
CA GLU A 111 -11.61 -0.99 8.20
C GLU A 111 -11.87 0.12 9.20
N SER A 112 -12.83 0.97 8.88
CA SER A 112 -13.29 2.06 9.72
C SER A 112 -14.80 2.26 9.54
N ASP A 113 -15.46 2.72 10.57
CA ASP A 113 -16.86 3.13 10.58
C ASP A 113 -17.03 4.63 10.30
N PHE A 114 -15.95 5.31 9.93
CA PHE A 114 -15.92 6.75 9.62
C PHE A 114 -15.14 7.00 8.32
N ASP A 115 -15.48 8.11 7.64
CA ASP A 115 -14.74 8.58 6.46
C ASP A 115 -13.50 9.37 6.89
N PHE A 116 -12.33 8.71 6.84
CA PHE A 116 -11.05 9.31 7.18
C PHE A 116 -10.57 10.37 6.17
N MET A 117 -11.09 10.34 4.93
CA MET A 117 -10.77 11.35 3.92
C MET A 117 -11.44 12.71 4.20
N SER A 118 -12.54 12.72 4.96
CA SER A 118 -13.27 13.96 5.30
C SER A 118 -12.68 14.75 6.47
N ILE A 119 -11.63 14.23 7.13
CA ILE A 119 -11.04 14.83 8.32
C ILE A 119 -10.14 16.01 7.94
N ASP A 120 -10.43 17.20 8.47
CA ASP A 120 -9.73 18.46 8.18
C ASP A 120 -8.76 18.86 9.32
N GLU A 121 -8.02 17.90 9.83
CA GLU A 121 -6.94 18.07 10.81
C GLU A 121 -5.82 17.04 10.54
N ASN A 122 -4.63 17.24 11.12
CA ASN A 122 -3.58 16.23 11.08
C ASN A 122 -4.00 15.01 11.92
N TRP A 123 -3.81 13.81 11.36
CA TRP A 123 -4.12 12.58 12.08
C TRP A 123 -3.15 11.45 11.76
N LEU A 124 -3.00 10.54 12.69
CA LEU A 124 -2.19 9.34 12.61
C LEU A 124 -3.07 8.11 12.77
N GLY A 125 -2.97 7.17 11.83
CA GLY A 125 -3.65 5.89 11.92
C GLY A 125 -2.94 4.97 12.92
N VAL A 126 -3.69 4.44 13.88
CA VAL A 126 -3.18 3.55 14.92
C VAL A 126 -4.05 2.30 15.04
N SER A 127 -3.44 1.22 15.50
CA SER A 127 -4.13 -0.03 15.85
C SER A 127 -3.45 -0.72 17.01
N SER A 128 -4.22 -1.47 17.78
CA SER A 128 -3.66 -2.32 18.82
C SER A 128 -2.90 -3.50 18.21
N VAL A 129 -1.77 -3.84 18.79
CA VAL A 129 -0.91 -4.96 18.40
C VAL A 129 -0.58 -5.83 19.60
N ASP A 130 -0.23 -7.09 19.37
CA ASP A 130 0.30 -7.94 20.42
C ASP A 130 1.66 -7.37 20.89
N VAL A 131 1.83 -7.26 22.21
CA VAL A 131 3.06 -6.74 22.83
C VAL A 131 4.29 -7.55 22.40
N ASN A 132 4.13 -8.86 22.15
CA ASN A 132 5.21 -9.72 21.70
C ASN A 132 5.66 -9.41 20.26
N GLU A 133 4.78 -8.84 19.44
CA GLU A 133 5.05 -8.46 18.04
C GLU A 133 5.44 -6.98 17.89
N SER A 134 5.31 -6.20 18.96
CA SER A 134 5.51 -4.75 18.99
C SER A 134 6.87 -4.29 18.50
N ILE A 135 7.90 -5.13 18.61
CA ILE A 135 9.27 -4.83 18.14
C ILE A 135 9.34 -4.59 16.63
N ASN A 136 8.36 -5.07 15.88
CA ASN A 136 8.27 -4.93 14.41
C ASN A 136 7.72 -3.57 13.96
N TYR A 137 7.17 -2.78 14.89
CA TYR A 137 6.40 -1.59 14.59
C TYR A 137 6.95 -0.33 15.25
N CYS A 138 6.65 0.82 14.65
CA CYS A 138 6.77 2.11 15.33
C CYS A 138 5.56 2.28 16.24
N LEU A 139 5.79 2.43 17.53
CA LEU A 139 4.75 2.50 18.56
C LEU A 139 4.35 3.94 18.85
N VAL A 140 3.13 4.09 19.35
CA VAL A 140 2.47 5.35 19.59
C VAL A 140 2.16 5.50 21.08
N GLU A 141 2.58 6.61 21.66
CA GLU A 141 2.16 7.08 22.97
C GLU A 141 1.23 8.29 22.79
N GLY A 142 0.12 8.30 23.49
CA GLY A 142 -0.91 9.34 23.42
C GLY A 142 -2.29 8.78 23.70
N THR A 143 -3.26 9.64 23.96
CA THR A 143 -4.67 9.24 24.19
C THR A 143 -5.57 9.72 23.04
N LYS A 144 -5.71 11.02 22.90
CA LYS A 144 -6.47 11.66 21.82
C LYS A 144 -5.55 12.21 20.73
N TYR A 145 -4.38 12.68 21.14
CA TYR A 145 -3.36 13.25 20.28
C TYR A 145 -2.06 12.50 20.51
N LEU A 146 -1.19 12.56 19.51
CA LEU A 146 0.15 11.99 19.55
C LEU A 146 1.01 12.75 20.56
N ASP A 147 1.54 12.04 21.55
CA ASP A 147 2.57 12.55 22.46
C ASP A 147 3.96 12.17 21.96
N LYS A 148 4.13 10.92 21.50
CA LYS A 148 5.43 10.41 21.06
C LYS A 148 5.32 9.20 20.15
N LEU A 149 6.26 9.10 19.21
CA LEU A 149 6.57 7.87 18.46
C LEU A 149 7.84 7.24 19.02
N TYR A 150 7.86 5.92 19.18
CA TYR A 150 9.00 5.21 19.75
C TYR A 150 9.11 3.77 19.24
N TYR A 151 10.27 3.16 19.45
CA TYR A 151 10.50 1.73 19.23
C TYR A 151 10.74 1.05 20.58
N GLY A 152 10.15 -0.13 20.79
CA GLY A 152 10.27 -0.83 22.05
C GLY A 152 9.15 -1.83 22.29
N SER A 153 8.62 -1.87 23.51
CA SER A 153 7.48 -2.72 23.89
C SER A 153 6.26 -1.85 24.16
N GLY A 154 5.13 -2.23 23.59
CA GLY A 154 3.85 -1.53 23.71
C GLY A 154 2.75 -2.23 22.94
N ASP A 155 1.55 -1.72 23.00
CA ASP A 155 0.33 -2.35 22.44
C ASP A 155 -0.40 -1.47 21.41
N ASN A 156 0.16 -0.31 21.06
CA ASN A 156 -0.45 0.61 20.09
C ASN A 156 0.57 1.00 19.03
N ALA A 157 0.31 0.63 17.79
CA ALA A 157 1.24 0.82 16.68
C ALA A 157 0.74 1.85 15.66
N TYR A 158 1.67 2.61 15.08
CA TYR A 158 1.45 3.36 13.86
C TYR A 158 1.35 2.39 12.68
N ILE A 159 0.25 2.46 11.94
CA ILE A 159 -0.09 1.49 10.89
C ILE A 159 0.38 1.87 9.48
N GLY A 160 1.25 2.87 9.34
CA GLY A 160 1.73 3.30 8.01
C GLY A 160 0.74 4.16 7.23
N MET A 161 -0.25 4.76 7.91
CA MET A 161 -1.28 5.62 7.31
C MET A 161 -1.45 6.90 8.12
N ALA A 162 -1.54 8.06 7.45
CA ALA A 162 -1.78 9.34 8.10
C ALA A 162 -2.46 10.35 7.17
N GLY A 163 -3.17 11.30 7.77
CA GLY A 163 -3.67 12.50 7.09
C GLY A 163 -2.84 13.70 7.47
N VAL A 164 -2.38 14.41 6.47
CA VAL A 164 -1.55 15.60 6.57
C VAL A 164 -2.37 16.80 6.12
N TYR A 165 -2.81 17.60 7.07
CA TYR A 165 -3.57 18.83 6.79
C TYR A 165 -2.61 20.03 6.64
N ASP A 166 -1.66 20.16 7.57
CA ASP A 166 -0.62 21.19 7.54
C ASP A 166 0.57 20.70 6.69
N TYR A 167 0.32 20.51 5.39
CA TYR A 167 1.26 19.87 4.48
C TYR A 167 2.57 20.64 4.29
N GLU A 168 2.57 21.97 4.40
CA GLU A 168 3.78 22.79 4.27
C GLU A 168 4.76 22.51 5.40
N ASP A 169 4.26 22.49 6.65
CA ASP A 169 5.07 22.18 7.83
C ASP A 169 5.58 20.72 7.80
N PHE A 170 4.73 19.80 7.31
CA PHE A 170 5.13 18.41 7.11
C PHE A 170 6.31 18.28 6.14
N TRP A 171 6.23 18.93 4.98
CA TRP A 171 7.30 18.87 3.98
C TRP A 171 8.58 19.53 4.49
N ASP A 172 8.46 20.67 5.13
CA ASP A 172 9.60 21.39 5.71
C ASP A 172 10.31 20.57 6.78
N SER A 173 9.56 19.76 7.53
CA SER A 173 10.13 18.85 8.52
C SER A 173 10.76 17.63 7.86
N LEU A 174 10.06 16.98 6.96
CA LEU A 174 10.53 15.78 6.28
C LEU A 174 11.85 16.03 5.54
N GLU A 175 12.00 17.16 4.82
CA GLU A 175 13.22 17.51 4.08
C GLU A 175 14.46 17.78 4.97
N LYS A 176 14.26 18.23 6.20
CA LYS A 176 15.37 18.55 7.13
C LYS A 176 16.02 17.31 7.74
N HIS A 177 15.38 16.17 7.67
CA HIS A 177 15.82 14.98 8.40
C HIS A 177 16.77 14.10 7.59
N LYS A 178 17.66 13.44 8.33
CA LYS A 178 18.69 12.56 7.77
C LYS A 178 18.22 11.11 7.75
N ILE A 179 18.86 10.31 6.91
CA ILE A 179 18.72 8.86 6.85
C ILE A 179 19.01 8.25 8.24
N ILE A 180 18.10 7.40 8.74
CA ILE A 180 18.25 6.63 9.97
C ILE A 180 18.25 5.14 9.61
N LYS A 181 19.25 4.40 10.05
CA LYS A 181 19.43 2.96 9.77
C LYS A 181 19.31 2.66 8.28
N ASP A 182 19.96 3.48 7.46
CA ASP A 182 19.97 3.41 6.00
C ASP A 182 18.63 3.71 5.31
N GLU A 183 17.54 4.00 6.03
CA GLU A 183 16.24 4.33 5.48
C GLU A 183 15.83 5.79 5.74
N TYR A 184 15.10 6.35 4.78
CA TYR A 184 14.46 7.65 4.90
C TYR A 184 13.02 7.46 5.41
N GLN A 185 12.82 7.75 6.71
CA GLN A 185 11.56 7.45 7.40
C GLN A 185 10.54 8.59 7.26
N VAL A 186 9.28 8.24 7.03
CA VAL A 186 8.17 9.19 6.93
C VAL A 186 7.85 9.90 8.25
N ILE A 187 8.15 9.25 9.38
CA ILE A 187 7.84 9.77 10.72
C ILE A 187 8.47 11.13 11.01
N HIS A 188 9.57 11.46 10.34
CA HIS A 188 10.22 12.77 10.47
C HIS A 188 9.38 13.94 9.96
N GLY A 189 8.45 13.70 9.04
CA GLY A 189 7.49 14.71 8.64
C GLY A 189 6.55 15.12 9.76
N PHE A 190 6.27 14.21 10.69
CA PHE A 190 5.37 14.47 11.82
C PHE A 190 5.99 15.37 12.88
N ASP A 191 7.34 15.45 12.96
CA ASP A 191 8.03 16.32 13.90
C ASP A 191 7.70 17.81 13.68
N GLY A 192 7.27 18.19 12.49
CA GLY A 192 6.82 19.54 12.15
C GLY A 192 5.36 19.82 12.48
N LEU A 193 4.58 18.78 12.77
CA LEU A 193 3.15 18.91 12.94
C LEU A 193 2.76 19.06 14.42
N THR A 194 1.76 19.89 14.65
CA THR A 194 1.14 20.04 15.98
C THR A 194 -0.20 19.31 16.00
N HIS A 195 -0.58 18.81 17.19
CA HIS A 195 -1.91 18.24 17.43
C HIS A 195 -2.34 17.13 16.47
N MET A 196 -1.45 16.16 16.20
CA MET A 196 -1.82 14.97 15.43
C MET A 196 -2.83 14.13 16.21
N LYS A 197 -4.04 14.03 15.69
CA LYS A 197 -5.11 13.22 16.28
C LYS A 197 -4.87 11.75 16.05
N LEU A 198 -5.05 10.92 17.05
CA LEU A 198 -4.97 9.46 16.92
C LEU A 198 -6.32 8.91 16.45
N LEU A 199 -6.30 8.19 15.33
CA LEU A 199 -7.48 7.51 14.79
C LEU A 199 -7.27 6.00 14.83
N ASN A 200 -8.16 5.31 15.54
CA ASN A 200 -8.11 3.86 15.68
C ASN A 200 -8.78 3.17 14.47
N PHE A 201 -8.08 2.23 13.89
CA PHE A 201 -8.55 1.40 12.79
C PHE A 201 -8.51 -0.09 13.16
N THR A 202 -9.41 -0.88 12.59
CA THR A 202 -9.16 -2.30 12.42
C THR A 202 -8.17 -2.45 11.28
N TRP A 203 -6.97 -2.96 11.60
CA TRP A 203 -5.84 -3.00 10.68
C TRP A 203 -5.48 -4.44 10.30
N TYR A 204 -5.21 -4.64 9.02
CA TYR A 204 -4.73 -5.90 8.46
C TYR A 204 -3.42 -5.63 7.72
N ASP A 205 -2.32 -6.15 8.26
CA ASP A 205 -0.98 -6.00 7.70
C ASP A 205 -0.71 -7.09 6.65
N THR A 206 -0.12 -6.69 5.52
CA THR A 206 0.34 -7.59 4.46
C THR A 206 1.83 -7.43 4.16
N GLY A 207 2.58 -6.75 5.02
CA GLY A 207 3.97 -6.35 4.81
C GLY A 207 5.01 -7.46 4.97
N ASN A 208 4.64 -8.58 5.60
CA ASN A 208 5.50 -9.75 5.76
C ASN A 208 4.70 -11.05 5.62
N ASN A 209 5.39 -12.20 5.56
CA ASN A 209 4.75 -13.51 5.33
C ASN A 209 3.78 -13.91 6.42
N GLU A 210 4.09 -13.62 7.67
CA GLU A 210 3.29 -14.00 8.84
C GLU A 210 2.01 -13.17 8.89
N SER A 211 2.11 -11.85 8.91
CA SER A 211 0.96 -10.95 8.93
C SER A 211 0.08 -11.10 7.69
N TYR A 212 0.66 -11.33 6.50
CA TYR A 212 -0.11 -11.66 5.31
C TYR A 212 -0.89 -12.97 5.47
N SER A 213 -0.29 -14.00 6.08
CA SER A 213 -0.97 -15.27 6.33
C SER A 213 -2.15 -15.11 7.29
N GLU A 214 -2.00 -14.31 8.35
CA GLU A 214 -3.10 -13.99 9.28
C GLU A 214 -4.19 -13.16 8.58
N THR A 215 -3.82 -12.13 7.85
CA THR A 215 -4.76 -11.32 7.05
C THR A 215 -5.57 -12.20 6.07
N LYS A 216 -4.92 -13.16 5.40
CA LYS A 216 -5.62 -14.10 4.51
C LYS A 216 -6.69 -14.91 5.20
N LYS A 217 -6.51 -15.31 6.47
CA LYS A 217 -7.52 -16.07 7.21
C LYS A 217 -8.81 -15.27 7.42
N VAL A 218 -8.69 -13.94 7.59
CA VAL A 218 -9.85 -13.06 7.76
C VAL A 218 -10.58 -12.84 6.43
N PHE A 219 -9.83 -12.68 5.34
CA PHE A 219 -10.39 -12.38 4.01
C PHE A 219 -10.78 -13.63 3.20
N CYS A 220 -10.48 -14.84 3.68
CA CYS A 220 -10.76 -16.07 2.93
C CYS A 220 -12.20 -16.56 3.08
N ASN A 221 -13.06 -16.28 2.09
CA ASN A 221 -14.35 -16.95 1.98
C ASN A 221 -14.39 -18.02 0.88
N ASP A 222 -13.70 -17.85 -0.26
CA ASP A 222 -13.62 -18.85 -1.33
C ASP A 222 -12.29 -18.72 -2.07
N VAL A 223 -11.38 -19.67 -1.87
CA VAL A 223 -10.04 -19.60 -2.46
C VAL A 223 -10.04 -20.22 -3.85
N VAL A 224 -9.82 -19.40 -4.86
CA VAL A 224 -9.25 -19.90 -6.13
C VAL A 224 -7.83 -20.40 -5.84
N ALA A 225 -7.53 -21.63 -6.22
CA ALA A 225 -6.23 -22.25 -5.95
C ALA A 225 -5.09 -21.45 -6.59
N ASN A 226 -4.41 -20.63 -5.80
CA ASN A 226 -3.16 -20.03 -6.19
C ASN A 226 -2.08 -21.12 -6.25
N LYS A 227 -1.32 -21.14 -7.34
CA LYS A 227 -0.14 -21.98 -7.50
C LYS A 227 1.10 -21.17 -7.15
N SER A 228 2.18 -21.83 -6.83
CA SER A 228 3.45 -21.15 -6.50
C SER A 228 4.01 -20.29 -7.64
N ASP A 229 3.56 -20.51 -8.87
CA ASP A 229 4.06 -19.93 -10.11
C ASP A 229 2.99 -19.14 -10.91
N GLU A 230 1.76 -19.05 -10.38
CA GLU A 230 0.63 -18.39 -11.03
C GLU A 230 -0.25 -17.69 -9.99
N ALA A 231 -0.50 -16.39 -10.15
CA ALA A 231 -1.51 -15.65 -9.41
C ALA A 231 -2.73 -15.42 -10.31
N ILE A 232 -3.92 -15.66 -9.78
CA ILE A 232 -5.19 -15.49 -10.49
C ILE A 232 -6.02 -14.45 -9.75
N PHE A 233 -6.44 -13.41 -10.46
CA PHE A 233 -7.35 -12.41 -9.94
C PHE A 233 -8.68 -12.46 -10.66
N ILE A 234 -9.76 -12.27 -9.91
CA ILE A 234 -11.10 -12.08 -10.43
C ILE A 234 -11.58 -10.74 -9.87
N ASP A 235 -11.49 -9.72 -10.68
CA ASP A 235 -11.81 -8.36 -10.27
C ASP A 235 -12.59 -7.62 -11.35
N ARG A 236 -13.70 -6.96 -10.97
CA ARG A 236 -14.57 -6.16 -11.84
C ARG A 236 -14.94 -6.88 -13.15
N GLY A 237 -15.30 -8.17 -13.04
CA GLY A 237 -15.71 -9.00 -14.17
C GLY A 237 -14.58 -9.47 -15.08
N LYS A 238 -13.33 -9.25 -14.73
CA LYS A 238 -12.15 -9.70 -15.46
C LYS A 238 -11.44 -10.81 -14.71
N VAL A 239 -10.87 -11.76 -15.45
CA VAL A 239 -9.97 -12.80 -14.92
C VAL A 239 -8.57 -12.47 -15.41
N ILE A 240 -7.68 -12.17 -14.50
CA ILE A 240 -6.30 -11.78 -14.79
C ILE A 240 -5.37 -12.83 -14.20
N LYS A 241 -4.39 -13.25 -14.99
CA LYS A 241 -3.40 -14.24 -14.58
C LYS A 241 -2.00 -13.69 -14.71
N TYR A 242 -1.24 -13.77 -13.64
CA TYR A 242 0.18 -13.50 -13.64
C TYR A 242 0.97 -14.79 -13.56
N PHE A 243 2.02 -14.87 -14.37
CA PHE A 243 2.95 -15.99 -14.39
C PHE A 243 4.36 -15.47 -14.12
N ASP A 244 5.16 -16.27 -13.42
CA ASP A 244 6.56 -15.97 -13.15
C ASP A 244 7.47 -16.13 -14.38
N ASN A 245 6.96 -16.78 -15.46
CA ASN A 245 7.70 -17.17 -16.63
C ASN A 245 6.95 -16.83 -17.92
N SER A 246 7.62 -16.09 -18.83
CA SER A 246 7.07 -15.69 -20.15
C SER A 246 6.72 -16.87 -21.06
N ASP A 247 7.43 -17.99 -20.96
CA ASP A 247 7.14 -19.18 -21.78
C ASP A 247 5.79 -19.79 -21.42
N LYS A 248 5.43 -19.77 -20.13
CA LYS A 248 4.09 -20.19 -19.68
C LYS A 248 2.98 -19.28 -20.22
N VAL A 249 3.24 -17.96 -20.26
CA VAL A 249 2.30 -17.00 -20.85
C VAL A 249 2.09 -17.34 -22.32
N ASN A 250 3.17 -17.50 -23.10
CA ASN A 250 3.10 -17.80 -24.52
C ASN A 250 2.31 -19.07 -24.80
N LEU A 251 2.56 -20.15 -24.06
CA LEU A 251 1.82 -21.41 -24.18
C LEU A 251 0.33 -21.24 -23.88
N ARG A 252 -0.02 -20.41 -22.90
CA ARG A 252 -1.44 -20.14 -22.58
C ARG A 252 -2.12 -19.32 -23.67
N VAL A 253 -1.43 -18.31 -24.20
CA VAL A 253 -1.93 -17.48 -25.32
C VAL A 253 -2.12 -18.33 -26.57
N GLU A 254 -1.15 -19.17 -26.94
CA GLU A 254 -1.27 -20.09 -28.08
C GLU A 254 -2.46 -21.02 -27.91
N ARG A 255 -2.60 -21.66 -26.76
CA ARG A 255 -3.74 -22.52 -26.45
C ARG A 255 -5.08 -21.79 -26.62
N THR A 256 -5.15 -20.52 -26.20
CA THR A 256 -6.38 -19.72 -26.33
C THR A 256 -6.73 -19.43 -27.79
N LYS A 257 -5.72 -19.18 -28.63
CA LYS A 257 -5.93 -19.00 -30.07
C LYS A 257 -6.58 -20.22 -30.74
N TYR A 258 -6.27 -21.44 -30.27
CA TYR A 258 -6.89 -22.67 -30.76
C TYR A 258 -8.34 -22.87 -30.32
N LEU A 259 -8.81 -22.19 -29.28
CA LEU A 259 -10.15 -22.37 -28.73
C LEU A 259 -11.23 -21.47 -29.40
N ASN A 260 -10.87 -20.78 -30.49
CA ASN A 260 -11.78 -20.12 -31.48
C ASN A 260 -12.96 -19.36 -30.84
N GLY A 261 -12.72 -18.27 -30.14
CA GLY A 261 -13.79 -17.38 -29.71
C GLY A 261 -14.65 -17.87 -28.53
N ASN A 262 -14.45 -19.11 -28.09
CA ASN A 262 -15.11 -19.65 -26.89
C ASN A 262 -14.30 -19.38 -25.59
N CYS A 263 -13.22 -18.64 -25.71
CA CYS A 263 -12.38 -18.29 -24.58
C CYS A 263 -12.50 -16.80 -24.24
N PRO A 264 -12.34 -16.44 -22.95
CA PRO A 264 -12.22 -15.05 -22.54
C PRO A 264 -11.09 -14.34 -23.31
N GLU A 265 -11.27 -13.07 -23.62
CA GLU A 265 -10.20 -12.24 -24.17
C GLU A 265 -9.00 -12.24 -23.22
N ILE A 266 -7.80 -12.47 -23.78
CA ILE A 266 -6.55 -12.39 -23.07
C ILE A 266 -5.82 -11.14 -23.56
N SER A 267 -5.56 -10.21 -22.61
CA SER A 267 -4.64 -9.09 -22.80
C SER A 267 -3.31 -9.45 -22.15
N ILE A 268 -2.22 -9.23 -22.88
CA ILE A 268 -0.84 -9.53 -22.43
C ILE A 268 -0.13 -8.22 -22.22
#